data_d1993167632e000f4c43329dc3e4d664
#
_entry.id   d1993167632e000f4c43329dc3e4d664
#
_cell.length_a   1.000
_cell.length_b   1.000
_cell.length_c   1.000
_cell.angle_alpha   90.00
_cell.angle_beta   90.00
_cell.angle_gamma   90.00
#
_symmetry.space_group_name_H-M   'P 1'
#
loop_
_entity.id
_entity.type
_entity.pdbx_description
1 polymer ?
#
loop_
_entity_poly.entity_id
_entity_poly.type
_entity_poly.pdbx_seq_one_letter_code
_entity_poly.pdbx_strand_id
1 'polypeptide(L)'
;MKNEYTEEEVFNINTSVDYIEKEFLKLDERTKGIIVAEISRITGLFVLNYDINRTFCPKENEINFQGFKEVIEQGKIVVLKMNTSKYGDISRIIASYLKMDFQREVLIQAIKEDKNKIRKTAFISDEYQEYVTKNDSNFYSQSRETMCINVIATQSYSSLYNALNDEFSTDVIIQSLVNKIWYRQDDIRTIEKAQKLIGKEEKQRVSKTMSESSKETNYNYILKKFISQNSNLSESINKYTVLEEKYDLKEFSYNLKTFEAIVLLSNGCNKYSRSIENENNSVIKIKMVPHFLKE
;
A
#
# COMPACT_ATOMS: atom_id res chain seq x y z
N MET A 1 -38.16 33.90 8.70
CA MET A 1 -38.21 32.44 8.64
C MET A 1 -37.52 31.92 9.88
N LYS A 2 -38.20 31.28 10.81
CA LYS A 2 -37.60 30.62 11.94
C LYS A 2 -36.93 29.37 11.40
N ASN A 3 -35.60 29.28 11.47
CA ASN A 3 -34.90 28.01 11.29
C ASN A 3 -35.30 27.11 12.46
N GLU A 4 -36.23 26.21 12.23
CA GLU A 4 -36.54 25.16 13.19
C GLU A 4 -35.40 24.14 13.07
N TYR A 5 -34.56 24.10 14.11
CA TYR A 5 -33.53 23.08 14.26
C TYR A 5 -34.19 21.71 14.34
N THR A 6 -33.59 20.70 13.73
CA THR A 6 -34.01 19.32 13.89
C THR A 6 -33.77 18.85 15.34
N GLU A 7 -34.47 17.81 15.77
CA GLU A 7 -34.27 17.23 17.12
C GLU A 7 -32.81 16.82 17.37
N GLU A 8 -32.16 16.32 16.33
CA GLU A 8 -30.74 15.94 16.36
C GLU A 8 -29.82 17.17 16.55
N GLU A 9 -30.11 18.25 15.83
CA GLU A 9 -29.34 19.52 15.99
C GLU A 9 -29.51 20.10 17.38
N VAL A 10 -30.73 20.10 17.91
CA VAL A 10 -31.02 20.56 19.28
C VAL A 10 -30.29 19.69 20.31
N PHE A 11 -30.30 18.36 20.14
CA PHE A 11 -29.58 17.44 21.00
C PHE A 11 -28.06 17.71 20.99
N ASN A 12 -27.48 17.88 19.81
CA ASN A 12 -26.04 18.15 19.64
C ASN A 12 -25.63 19.49 20.24
N ILE A 13 -26.44 20.53 20.07
CA ILE A 13 -26.22 21.85 20.68
C ILE A 13 -26.25 21.73 22.22
N ASN A 14 -27.28 21.10 22.77
CA ASN A 14 -27.41 20.95 24.21
C ASN A 14 -26.25 20.16 24.81
N THR A 15 -25.84 19.06 24.17
CA THR A 15 -24.69 18.27 24.59
C THR A 15 -23.40 19.08 24.59
N SER A 16 -23.20 19.92 23.56
CA SER A 16 -22.03 20.79 23.45
C SER A 16 -22.02 21.88 24.54
N VAL A 17 -23.19 22.49 24.81
CA VAL A 17 -23.32 23.48 25.89
C VAL A 17 -23.08 22.84 27.25
N ASP A 18 -23.65 21.68 27.50
CA ASP A 18 -23.45 20.91 28.72
C ASP A 18 -21.97 20.61 28.99
N TYR A 19 -21.24 20.15 27.95
CA TYR A 19 -19.80 19.95 28.05
C TYR A 19 -19.05 21.22 28.38
N ILE A 20 -19.35 22.31 27.69
CA ILE A 20 -18.70 23.61 27.95
C ILE A 20 -18.93 24.07 29.40
N GLU A 21 -20.19 24.08 29.86
CA GLU A 21 -20.55 24.60 31.17
C GLU A 21 -20.15 23.66 32.32
N LYS A 22 -20.34 22.37 32.15
CA LYS A 22 -20.16 21.40 33.23
C LYS A 22 -18.72 20.89 33.36
N GLU A 23 -17.98 20.84 32.24
CA GLU A 23 -16.64 20.29 32.19
C GLU A 23 -15.59 21.31 31.85
N PHE A 24 -15.62 21.92 30.64
CA PHE A 24 -14.56 22.78 30.16
C PHE A 24 -14.33 24.03 31.05
N LEU A 25 -15.40 24.72 31.43
CA LEU A 25 -15.26 25.93 32.27
C LEU A 25 -14.74 25.63 33.67
N LYS A 26 -14.84 24.39 34.15
CA LYS A 26 -14.33 23.98 35.46
C LYS A 26 -12.86 23.55 35.46
N LEU A 27 -12.26 23.39 34.28
CA LEU A 27 -10.85 23.07 34.14
C LEU A 27 -9.99 24.22 34.68
N ASP A 28 -8.80 23.92 35.17
CA ASP A 28 -7.81 24.93 35.51
C ASP A 28 -7.34 25.69 34.26
N GLU A 29 -6.88 26.91 34.44
CA GLU A 29 -6.49 27.83 33.36
C GLU A 29 -5.36 27.27 32.48
N ARG A 30 -4.46 26.46 33.05
CA ARG A 30 -3.37 25.84 32.31
C ARG A 30 -3.92 24.78 31.34
N THR A 31 -4.81 23.93 31.81
CA THR A 31 -5.45 22.88 30.98
C THR A 31 -6.32 23.48 29.88
N LYS A 32 -7.12 24.52 30.21
CA LYS A 32 -7.87 25.29 29.19
C LYS A 32 -6.93 25.86 28.14
N GLY A 33 -5.82 26.47 28.55
CA GLY A 33 -4.83 27.07 27.67
C GLY A 33 -4.24 26.03 26.68
N ILE A 34 -3.96 24.83 27.17
CA ILE A 34 -3.45 23.73 26.31
C ILE A 34 -4.50 23.30 25.26
N ILE A 35 -5.75 23.13 25.70
CA ILE A 35 -6.84 22.72 24.78
C ILE A 35 -7.08 23.80 23.72
N VAL A 36 -7.17 25.08 24.13
CA VAL A 36 -7.36 26.20 23.21
C VAL A 36 -6.19 26.34 22.25
N ALA A 37 -4.96 26.17 22.72
CA ALA A 37 -3.77 26.22 21.87
C ALA A 37 -3.77 25.11 20.80
N GLU A 38 -4.17 23.90 21.19
CA GLU A 38 -4.22 22.79 20.24
C GLU A 38 -5.34 22.97 19.19
N ILE A 39 -6.52 23.41 19.59
CA ILE A 39 -7.59 23.76 18.67
C ILE A 39 -7.14 24.87 17.72
N SER A 40 -6.52 25.94 18.27
CA SER A 40 -6.02 27.07 17.48
C SER A 40 -4.90 26.66 16.52
N ARG A 41 -4.05 25.70 16.92
CA ARG A 41 -3.01 25.14 16.06
C ARG A 41 -3.61 24.48 14.82
N ILE A 42 -4.65 23.66 14.99
CA ILE A 42 -5.30 22.97 13.88
C ILE A 42 -6.12 23.93 13.03
N THR A 43 -6.99 24.73 13.65
CA THR A 43 -7.87 25.68 12.93
C THR A 43 -7.07 26.79 12.27
N GLY A 44 -5.99 27.24 12.89
CA GLY A 44 -5.09 28.24 12.33
C GLY A 44 -4.50 27.85 10.98
N LEU A 45 -4.25 26.56 10.75
CA LEU A 45 -3.77 26.07 9.45
C LEU A 45 -4.76 26.38 8.31
N PHE A 46 -6.05 26.33 8.58
CA PHE A 46 -7.10 26.64 7.60
C PHE A 46 -7.29 28.16 7.40
N VAL A 47 -7.11 28.95 8.44
CA VAL A 47 -7.34 30.40 8.41
C VAL A 47 -6.15 31.16 7.82
N LEU A 48 -4.92 30.74 8.15
CA LEU A 48 -3.72 31.48 7.81
C LEU A 48 -3.25 31.27 6.35
N ASN A 49 -3.72 30.22 5.67
CA ASN A 49 -3.38 29.98 4.29
C ASN A 49 -4.54 30.36 3.37
N TYR A 50 -4.35 31.35 2.51
CA TYR A 50 -5.40 31.86 1.64
C TYR A 50 -6.00 30.81 0.70
N ASP A 51 -5.17 30.00 0.06
CA ASP A 51 -5.64 28.98 -0.88
C ASP A 51 -6.47 27.91 -0.16
N ILE A 52 -6.01 27.48 1.03
CA ILE A 52 -6.71 26.50 1.86
C ILE A 52 -8.02 27.07 2.38
N ASN A 53 -7.98 28.31 2.93
CA ASN A 53 -9.17 28.96 3.43
C ASN A 53 -10.25 29.09 2.35
N ARG A 54 -9.88 29.60 1.18
CA ARG A 54 -10.81 29.76 0.07
C ARG A 54 -11.42 28.43 -0.42
N THR A 55 -10.65 27.33 -0.36
CA THR A 55 -11.07 26.05 -0.88
C THR A 55 -11.89 25.24 0.14
N PHE A 56 -11.45 25.23 1.39
CA PHE A 56 -12.02 24.38 2.45
C PHE A 56 -12.88 25.11 3.47
N CYS A 57 -12.91 26.45 3.44
CA CYS A 57 -13.76 27.27 4.29
C CYS A 57 -14.61 28.22 3.43
N PRO A 58 -15.35 27.74 2.41
CA PRO A 58 -16.17 28.58 1.57
C PRO A 58 -17.34 29.16 2.38
N LYS A 59 -17.99 30.19 1.85
CA LYS A 59 -19.26 30.66 2.39
C LYS A 59 -20.35 29.62 2.14
N GLU A 60 -21.39 29.63 2.96
CA GLU A 60 -22.48 28.65 2.90
C GLU A 60 -23.09 28.50 1.50
N ASN A 61 -23.28 29.60 0.80
CA ASN A 61 -23.82 29.61 -0.58
C ASN A 61 -22.81 29.17 -1.66
N GLU A 62 -21.55 28.94 -1.31
CA GLU A 62 -20.49 28.50 -2.22
C GLU A 62 -20.12 27.04 -2.00
N ILE A 63 -20.74 26.36 -1.02
CA ILE A 63 -20.47 24.95 -0.72
C ILE A 63 -20.95 24.09 -1.89
N ASN A 64 -20.04 23.38 -2.51
CA ASN A 64 -20.30 22.48 -3.64
C ASN A 64 -20.00 21.01 -3.34
N PHE A 65 -19.53 20.70 -2.14
CA PHE A 65 -19.27 19.36 -1.65
C PHE A 65 -20.04 19.13 -0.35
N GLN A 66 -21.04 18.25 -0.41
CA GLN A 66 -21.94 17.94 0.71
C GLN A 66 -21.55 16.67 1.47
N GLY A 67 -20.30 16.21 1.29
CA GLY A 67 -19.80 15.00 1.92
C GLY A 67 -19.88 13.76 1.05
N PHE A 68 -19.23 12.68 1.50
CA PHE A 68 -19.11 11.46 0.70
C PHE A 68 -20.41 10.65 0.61
N LYS A 69 -21.37 10.86 1.50
CA LYS A 69 -22.70 10.25 1.35
C LYS A 69 -23.33 10.61 0.00
N GLU A 70 -23.39 11.91 -0.32
CA GLU A 70 -23.93 12.39 -1.59
C GLU A 70 -23.10 11.91 -2.78
N VAL A 71 -21.78 11.95 -2.68
CA VAL A 71 -20.85 11.48 -3.70
C VAL A 71 -21.13 10.02 -4.06
N ILE A 72 -21.30 9.16 -3.06
CA ILE A 72 -21.60 7.74 -3.26
C ILE A 72 -22.99 7.56 -3.86
N GLU A 73 -24.00 8.22 -3.32
CA GLU A 73 -25.39 8.10 -3.78
C GLU A 73 -25.56 8.55 -5.24
N GLN A 74 -24.89 9.62 -5.62
CA GLN A 74 -24.96 10.17 -6.98
C GLN A 74 -23.93 9.56 -7.96
N GLY A 75 -22.95 8.78 -7.45
CA GLY A 75 -21.89 8.20 -8.28
C GLY A 75 -20.92 9.23 -8.83
N LYS A 76 -20.65 10.26 -8.06
CA LYS A 76 -19.68 11.30 -8.40
C LYS A 76 -18.24 10.82 -8.22
N ILE A 77 -17.33 11.51 -8.89
CA ILE A 77 -15.87 11.33 -8.74
C ILE A 77 -15.32 12.53 -7.99
N VAL A 78 -14.57 12.26 -6.92
CA VAL A 78 -13.85 13.27 -6.16
C VAL A 78 -12.35 13.05 -6.35
N VAL A 79 -11.63 14.10 -6.72
CA VAL A 79 -10.18 14.07 -6.89
C VAL A 79 -9.57 15.13 -5.98
N LEU A 80 -8.77 14.69 -5.01
CA LEU A 80 -7.97 15.57 -4.19
C LEU A 80 -6.56 15.67 -4.78
N LYS A 81 -6.19 16.87 -5.26
CA LYS A 81 -4.83 17.17 -5.72
C LYS A 81 -4.21 18.19 -4.78
N MET A 82 -3.35 17.72 -3.89
CA MET A 82 -2.61 18.60 -2.97
C MET A 82 -1.11 18.37 -3.09
N ASN A 83 -0.37 19.47 -3.07
CA ASN A 83 1.09 19.43 -3.07
C ASN A 83 1.59 19.44 -1.63
N THR A 84 2.09 18.30 -1.15
CA THR A 84 2.61 18.15 0.21
C THR A 84 3.80 19.06 0.49
N SER A 85 4.64 19.34 -0.52
CA SER A 85 5.77 20.25 -0.38
C SER A 85 5.34 21.72 -0.20
N LYS A 86 4.20 22.11 -0.81
CA LYS A 86 3.66 23.49 -0.67
C LYS A 86 2.89 23.69 0.64
N TYR A 87 2.09 22.69 1.01
CA TYR A 87 1.12 22.84 2.10
C TYR A 87 1.54 22.11 3.39
N GLY A 88 2.58 21.27 3.34
CA GLY A 88 3.09 20.59 4.54
C GLY A 88 2.02 19.76 5.25
N ASP A 89 1.97 19.89 6.57
CA ASP A 89 1.10 19.08 7.42
C ASP A 89 -0.40 19.28 7.16
N ILE A 90 -0.82 20.46 6.71
CA ILE A 90 -2.24 20.70 6.40
C ILE A 90 -2.72 19.78 5.27
N SER A 91 -1.87 19.47 4.29
CA SER A 91 -2.22 18.54 3.21
C SER A 91 -2.50 17.14 3.74
N ARG A 92 -1.70 16.68 4.72
CA ARG A 92 -1.89 15.37 5.37
C ARG A 92 -3.18 15.34 6.19
N ILE A 93 -3.45 16.41 6.93
CA ILE A 93 -4.67 16.55 7.75
C ILE A 93 -5.91 16.47 6.85
N ILE A 94 -5.96 17.27 5.78
CA ILE A 94 -7.09 17.31 4.85
C ILE A 94 -7.28 15.96 4.16
N ALA A 95 -6.19 15.37 3.63
CA ALA A 95 -6.25 14.08 2.97
C ALA A 95 -6.73 12.96 3.92
N SER A 96 -6.23 12.93 5.16
CA SER A 96 -6.64 11.96 6.17
C SER A 96 -8.10 12.15 6.55
N TYR A 97 -8.55 13.38 6.75
CA TYR A 97 -9.94 13.67 7.11
C TYR A 97 -10.91 13.24 6.01
N LEU A 98 -10.66 13.64 4.76
CA LEU A 98 -11.50 13.24 3.63
C LEU A 98 -11.49 11.73 3.40
N LYS A 99 -10.33 11.09 3.56
CA LYS A 99 -10.22 9.63 3.51
C LYS A 99 -11.08 8.97 4.58
N MET A 100 -10.99 9.41 5.83
CA MET A 100 -11.76 8.83 6.93
C MET A 100 -13.26 9.04 6.76
N ASP A 101 -13.69 10.20 6.27
CA ASP A 101 -15.10 10.45 5.95
C ASP A 101 -15.62 9.53 4.84
N PHE A 102 -14.85 9.37 3.76
CA PHE A 102 -15.16 8.40 2.71
C PHE A 102 -15.26 6.97 3.25
N GLN A 103 -14.26 6.55 4.04
CA GLN A 103 -14.23 5.21 4.63
C GLN A 103 -15.44 4.95 5.53
N ARG A 104 -15.84 5.94 6.34
CA ARG A 104 -17.03 5.86 7.19
C ARG A 104 -18.29 5.65 6.35
N GLU A 105 -18.49 6.46 5.32
CA GLU A 105 -19.68 6.36 4.46
C GLU A 105 -19.73 5.04 3.67
N VAL A 106 -18.57 4.53 3.25
CA VAL A 106 -18.46 3.20 2.63
C VAL A 106 -18.89 2.11 3.60
N LEU A 107 -18.40 2.13 4.84
CA LEU A 107 -18.75 1.10 5.84
C LEU A 107 -20.23 1.18 6.26
N ILE A 108 -20.80 2.39 6.31
CA ILE A 108 -22.25 2.56 6.59
C ILE A 108 -23.11 1.84 5.54
N GLN A 109 -22.63 1.67 4.30
CA GLN A 109 -23.36 0.90 3.30
C GLN A 109 -23.55 -0.58 3.69
N ALA A 110 -22.66 -1.15 4.52
CA ALA A 110 -22.79 -2.53 4.99
C ALA A 110 -24.05 -2.76 5.84
N ILE A 111 -24.58 -1.70 6.46
CA ILE A 111 -25.76 -1.74 7.33
C ILE A 111 -27.07 -1.78 6.49
N LYS A 112 -26.99 -1.50 5.20
CA LYS A 112 -28.18 -1.53 4.32
C LYS A 112 -28.72 -2.95 4.24
N GLU A 113 -30.01 -3.12 4.53
CA GLU A 113 -30.70 -4.41 4.50
C GLU A 113 -30.69 -5.04 3.09
N ASP A 114 -30.82 -4.23 2.06
CA ASP A 114 -30.80 -4.68 0.68
C ASP A 114 -29.39 -4.52 0.07
N LYS A 115 -28.66 -5.62 -0.03
CA LYS A 115 -27.31 -5.65 -0.63
C LYS A 115 -27.27 -5.21 -2.10
N ASN A 116 -28.39 -5.28 -2.83
CA ASN A 116 -28.46 -4.79 -4.20
C ASN A 116 -28.44 -3.26 -4.29
N LYS A 117 -28.71 -2.57 -3.20
CA LYS A 117 -28.62 -1.11 -3.09
C LYS A 117 -27.22 -0.59 -2.70
N ILE A 118 -26.28 -1.50 -2.43
CA ILE A 118 -24.89 -1.12 -2.18
C ILE A 118 -24.27 -0.66 -3.50
N ARG A 119 -23.85 0.59 -3.54
CA ARG A 119 -23.12 1.11 -4.70
C ARG A 119 -21.65 0.73 -4.62
N LYS A 120 -21.13 0.16 -5.70
CA LYS A 120 -19.70 -0.11 -5.83
C LYS A 120 -18.94 1.21 -5.82
N THR A 121 -17.90 1.28 -4.98
CA THR A 121 -17.05 2.43 -4.81
C THR A 121 -15.60 2.08 -5.13
N ALA A 122 -14.77 3.08 -5.39
CA ALA A 122 -13.33 2.89 -5.57
C ALA A 122 -12.57 3.95 -4.79
N PHE A 123 -11.59 3.52 -4.03
CA PHE A 123 -10.61 4.36 -3.37
C PHE A 123 -9.26 4.15 -4.05
N ILE A 124 -8.72 5.21 -4.67
CA ILE A 124 -7.44 5.18 -5.39
C ILE A 124 -6.54 6.23 -4.75
N SER A 125 -5.37 5.81 -4.33
CA SER A 125 -4.46 6.66 -3.57
C SER A 125 -3.01 6.45 -3.99
N ASP A 126 -2.34 7.54 -4.31
CA ASP A 126 -0.90 7.61 -4.52
C ASP A 126 -0.21 8.18 -3.29
N GLU A 127 1.08 7.85 -3.10
CA GLU A 127 1.89 8.25 -1.92
C GLU A 127 1.16 7.97 -0.59
N TYR A 128 0.55 6.79 -0.48
CA TYR A 128 -0.35 6.47 0.61
C TYR A 128 0.29 6.55 2.00
N GLN A 129 1.60 6.37 2.12
CA GLN A 129 2.33 6.53 3.39
C GLN A 129 2.21 7.94 3.98
N GLU A 130 1.86 8.96 3.17
CA GLU A 130 1.76 10.33 3.65
C GLU A 130 0.53 10.57 4.56
N TYR A 131 -0.51 9.74 4.44
CA TYR A 131 -1.78 9.93 5.18
C TYR A 131 -2.44 8.61 5.63
N VAL A 132 -1.66 7.55 5.70
CA VAL A 132 -2.10 6.30 6.30
C VAL A 132 -2.36 6.48 7.81
N THR A 133 -3.41 5.84 8.32
CA THR A 133 -3.78 5.87 9.74
C THR A 133 -4.00 4.46 10.27
N LYS A 134 -3.93 4.27 11.58
CA LYS A 134 -4.20 2.95 12.21
C LYS A 134 -5.61 2.43 11.92
N ASN A 135 -6.58 3.32 11.77
CA ASN A 135 -7.96 2.97 11.46
C ASN A 135 -8.12 2.30 10.08
N ASP A 136 -7.16 2.51 9.18
CA ASP A 136 -7.19 1.92 7.84
C ASP A 136 -7.14 0.39 7.87
N SER A 137 -6.50 -0.20 8.88
CA SER A 137 -6.49 -1.66 9.06
C SER A 137 -7.90 -2.22 9.22
N ASN A 138 -8.75 -1.55 10.00
CA ASN A 138 -10.16 -1.93 10.16
C ASN A 138 -10.95 -1.73 8.86
N PHE A 139 -10.75 -0.60 8.19
CA PHE A 139 -11.42 -0.32 6.93
C PHE A 139 -11.12 -1.37 5.86
N TYR A 140 -9.84 -1.67 5.61
CA TYR A 140 -9.48 -2.65 4.57
C TYR A 140 -9.94 -4.07 4.91
N SER A 141 -10.04 -4.42 6.17
CA SER A 141 -10.58 -5.73 6.59
C SER A 141 -12.08 -5.87 6.27
N GLN A 142 -12.84 -4.77 6.30
CA GLN A 142 -14.29 -4.77 6.17
C GLN A 142 -14.78 -4.30 4.79
N SER A 143 -14.00 -3.48 4.08
CA SER A 143 -14.42 -2.80 2.84
C SER A 143 -14.79 -3.75 1.70
N ARG A 144 -14.38 -5.02 1.77
CA ARG A 144 -14.78 -6.06 0.81
C ARG A 144 -16.29 -6.31 0.82
N GLU A 145 -16.94 -6.29 1.98
CA GLU A 145 -18.38 -6.53 2.11
C GLU A 145 -19.20 -5.41 1.46
N THR A 146 -18.64 -4.20 1.42
CA THR A 146 -19.27 -3.03 0.80
C THR A 146 -18.92 -2.87 -0.69
N MET A 147 -18.26 -3.86 -1.29
CA MET A 147 -17.82 -3.82 -2.70
C MET A 147 -16.95 -2.60 -3.03
N CYS A 148 -16.13 -2.14 -2.08
CA CYS A 148 -15.17 -1.08 -2.30
C CYS A 148 -13.89 -1.63 -2.91
N ILE A 149 -13.49 -1.10 -4.05
CA ILE A 149 -12.21 -1.40 -4.70
C ILE A 149 -11.16 -0.47 -4.11
N ASN A 150 -10.10 -1.04 -3.53
CA ASN A 150 -9.01 -0.28 -2.95
C ASN A 150 -7.74 -0.45 -3.79
N VAL A 151 -7.20 0.67 -4.25
CA VAL A 151 -5.92 0.72 -4.98
C VAL A 151 -5.03 1.73 -4.27
N ILE A 152 -3.95 1.26 -3.68
CA ILE A 152 -2.98 2.12 -3.02
C ILE A 152 -1.59 1.95 -3.64
N ALA A 153 -0.90 3.04 -3.84
CA ALA A 153 0.49 3.08 -4.23
C ALA A 153 1.33 3.66 -3.09
N THR A 154 2.44 3.02 -2.81
CA THR A 154 3.42 3.44 -1.80
C THR A 154 4.82 3.14 -2.28
N GLN A 155 5.80 3.86 -1.79
CA GLN A 155 7.20 3.67 -2.18
C GLN A 155 7.77 2.33 -1.72
N SER A 156 7.46 1.93 -0.48
CA SER A 156 7.91 0.67 0.09
C SER A 156 7.05 0.28 1.30
N TYR A 157 7.18 -0.96 1.75
CA TYR A 157 6.58 -1.38 3.02
C TYR A 157 7.24 -0.69 4.20
N SER A 158 8.57 -0.46 4.15
CA SER A 158 9.27 0.30 5.19
C SER A 158 8.71 1.69 5.37
N SER A 159 8.30 2.36 4.29
CA SER A 159 7.63 3.68 4.36
C SER A 159 6.30 3.61 5.12
N LEU A 160 5.50 2.56 4.91
CA LEU A 160 4.25 2.35 5.66
C LEU A 160 4.51 2.04 7.13
N TYR A 161 5.50 1.19 7.44
CA TYR A 161 5.87 0.88 8.82
C TYR A 161 6.36 2.12 9.57
N ASN A 162 7.15 2.96 8.91
CA ASN A 162 7.62 4.21 9.49
C ASN A 162 6.46 5.19 9.74
N ALA A 163 5.53 5.31 8.80
CA ALA A 163 4.40 6.24 8.91
C ALA A 163 3.42 5.84 10.03
N LEU A 164 3.11 4.55 10.17
CA LEU A 164 2.18 4.07 11.19
C LEU A 164 2.82 3.86 12.56
N ASN A 165 4.12 3.57 12.58
CA ASN A 165 4.85 3.14 13.78
C ASN A 165 4.12 2.01 14.54
N ASP A 166 3.47 1.10 13.78
CA ASP A 166 2.68 -0.02 14.27
C ASP A 166 2.77 -1.17 13.25
N GLU A 167 3.56 -2.18 13.59
CA GLU A 167 3.80 -3.32 12.69
C GLU A 167 2.53 -4.12 12.45
N PHE A 168 1.74 -4.33 13.49
CA PHE A 168 0.55 -5.16 13.40
C PHE A 168 -0.49 -4.55 12.46
N SER A 169 -0.83 -3.28 12.65
CA SER A 169 -1.77 -2.57 11.77
C SER A 169 -1.27 -2.50 10.33
N THR A 170 0.05 -2.31 10.13
CA THR A 170 0.65 -2.28 8.80
C THR A 170 0.54 -3.63 8.10
N ASP A 171 0.80 -4.73 8.81
CA ASP A 171 0.68 -6.08 8.27
C ASP A 171 -0.77 -6.41 7.89
N VAL A 172 -1.74 -5.99 8.71
CA VAL A 172 -3.17 -6.16 8.40
C VAL A 172 -3.55 -5.40 7.12
N ILE A 173 -3.05 -4.16 6.93
CA ILE A 173 -3.28 -3.40 5.70
C ILE A 173 -2.69 -4.14 4.49
N ILE A 174 -1.42 -4.53 4.57
CA ILE A 174 -0.73 -5.25 3.48
C ILE A 174 -1.44 -6.56 3.15
N GLN A 175 -1.88 -7.31 4.15
CA GLN A 175 -2.58 -8.59 3.99
C GLN A 175 -3.95 -8.40 3.33
N SER A 176 -4.71 -7.37 3.72
CA SER A 176 -6.05 -7.12 3.21
C SER A 176 -6.07 -6.73 1.72
N LEU A 177 -4.99 -6.14 1.24
CA LEU A 177 -4.79 -5.81 -0.17
C LEU A 177 -4.19 -7.01 -0.91
N VAL A 178 -5.03 -7.97 -1.27
CA VAL A 178 -4.63 -9.31 -1.75
C VAL A 178 -3.81 -9.27 -3.04
N ASN A 179 -4.20 -8.43 -4.00
CA ASN A 179 -3.45 -8.26 -5.25
C ASN A 179 -2.27 -7.32 -5.03
N LYS A 180 -1.09 -7.70 -5.50
CA LYS A 180 0.13 -6.92 -5.29
C LYS A 180 0.90 -6.77 -6.59
N ILE A 181 1.44 -5.55 -6.79
CA ILE A 181 2.27 -5.20 -7.93
C ILE A 181 3.56 -4.61 -7.38
N TRP A 182 4.67 -5.29 -7.60
CA TRP A 182 5.99 -4.81 -7.19
C TRP A 182 6.78 -4.38 -8.43
N TYR A 183 7.03 -3.10 -8.51
CA TYR A 183 8.01 -2.53 -9.44
C TYR A 183 9.43 -2.75 -8.91
N ARG A 184 10.44 -2.25 -9.62
CA ARG A 184 11.81 -2.25 -9.13
C ARG A 184 11.86 -1.70 -7.71
N GLN A 185 12.52 -2.43 -6.81
CA GLN A 185 12.50 -2.18 -5.39
C GLN A 185 13.85 -2.50 -4.77
N ASP A 186 14.38 -1.56 -3.97
CA ASP A 186 15.64 -1.72 -3.24
C ASP A 186 15.41 -1.89 -1.72
N ASP A 187 14.17 -1.76 -1.25
CA ASP A 187 13.81 -1.99 0.15
C ASP A 187 13.79 -3.48 0.48
N ILE A 188 14.75 -3.92 1.29
CA ILE A 188 14.92 -5.32 1.67
C ILE A 188 13.67 -5.88 2.35
N ARG A 189 13.04 -5.10 3.24
CA ARG A 189 11.82 -5.53 3.95
C ARG A 189 10.65 -5.82 2.98
N THR A 190 10.49 -4.99 1.95
CA THR A 190 9.51 -5.20 0.89
C THR A 190 9.83 -6.47 0.10
N ILE A 191 11.10 -6.65 -0.29
CA ILE A 191 11.54 -7.80 -1.09
C ILE A 191 11.35 -9.10 -0.30
N GLU A 192 11.81 -9.17 0.95
CA GLU A 192 11.65 -10.36 1.79
C GLU A 192 10.18 -10.75 2.00
N LYS A 193 9.31 -9.78 2.25
CA LYS A 193 7.87 -10.04 2.37
C LYS A 193 7.27 -10.51 1.05
N ALA A 194 7.69 -9.93 -0.07
CA ALA A 194 7.26 -10.37 -1.39
C ALA A 194 7.71 -11.81 -1.67
N GLN A 195 8.97 -12.15 -1.41
CA GLN A 195 9.52 -13.51 -1.57
C GLN A 195 8.77 -14.53 -0.71
N LYS A 196 8.49 -14.22 0.56
CA LYS A 196 7.71 -15.09 1.46
C LYS A 196 6.28 -15.34 0.95
N LEU A 197 5.64 -14.33 0.32
CA LEU A 197 4.31 -14.46 -0.25
C LEU A 197 4.30 -15.25 -1.56
N ILE A 198 5.32 -15.07 -2.39
CA ILE A 198 5.47 -15.74 -3.68
C ILE A 198 5.86 -17.20 -3.50
N GLY A 199 6.74 -17.47 -2.53
CA GLY A 199 7.23 -18.81 -2.21
C GLY A 199 8.42 -19.24 -3.06
N LYS A 200 8.75 -20.53 -2.91
CA LYS A 200 9.91 -21.18 -3.52
C LYS A 200 9.50 -22.11 -4.63
N GLU A 201 10.42 -22.32 -5.58
CA GLU A 201 10.27 -23.29 -6.64
C GLU A 201 11.50 -24.19 -6.74
N GLU A 202 11.33 -25.35 -7.35
CA GLU A 202 12.43 -26.28 -7.62
C GLU A 202 13.25 -25.79 -8.81
N LYS A 203 14.53 -25.49 -8.55
CA LYS A 203 15.50 -25.11 -9.60
C LYS A 203 16.56 -26.18 -9.77
N GLN A 204 16.81 -26.58 -11.02
CA GLN A 204 17.88 -27.50 -11.33
C GLN A 204 19.22 -26.74 -11.33
N ARG A 205 20.13 -27.21 -10.50
CA ARG A 205 21.52 -26.74 -10.46
C ARG A 205 22.44 -27.78 -11.09
N VAL A 206 23.41 -27.31 -11.85
CA VAL A 206 24.43 -28.13 -12.48
C VAL A 206 25.77 -27.80 -11.82
N SER A 207 26.34 -28.77 -11.12
CA SER A 207 27.70 -28.66 -10.61
C SER A 207 28.62 -29.40 -11.56
N LYS A 208 29.62 -28.69 -12.07
CA LYS A 208 30.71 -29.26 -12.86
C LYS A 208 31.96 -29.35 -12.01
N THR A 209 32.41 -30.55 -11.75
CA THR A 209 33.68 -30.77 -11.07
C THR A 209 34.70 -31.24 -12.09
N MET A 210 35.73 -30.46 -12.31
CA MET A 210 36.90 -30.87 -13.10
C MET A 210 37.96 -31.38 -12.14
N SER A 211 38.32 -32.64 -12.25
CA SER A 211 39.44 -33.20 -11.54
C SER A 211 40.56 -33.50 -12.52
N GLU A 212 41.71 -32.89 -12.31
CA GLU A 212 42.94 -33.15 -13.03
C GLU A 212 43.79 -34.07 -12.17
N SER A 213 43.94 -35.33 -12.57
CA SER A 213 44.86 -36.23 -11.94
C SER A 213 46.18 -36.19 -12.69
N SER A 214 47.17 -35.44 -12.18
CA SER A 214 48.54 -35.56 -12.66
C SER A 214 49.19 -36.80 -12.01
N LYS A 215 49.38 -37.82 -12.78
CA LYS A 215 50.34 -38.88 -12.40
C LYS A 215 51.75 -38.31 -12.63
N GLU A 216 52.57 -38.43 -11.61
CA GLU A 216 53.97 -38.16 -11.46
C GLU A 216 54.74 -37.71 -12.72
N THR A 217 55.25 -36.50 -12.69
CA THR A 217 56.25 -36.02 -13.64
C THR A 217 57.57 -36.73 -13.37
N ASN A 218 57.86 -37.77 -14.11
CA ASN A 218 59.17 -38.39 -14.08
C ASN A 218 60.17 -37.62 -14.94
N TYR A 219 61.19 -37.05 -14.31
CA TYR A 219 62.29 -36.42 -15.03
C TYR A 219 63.13 -37.47 -15.74
N ASN A 220 63.14 -37.43 -17.06
CA ASN A 220 63.96 -38.34 -17.82
C ASN A 220 65.35 -37.76 -17.98
N TYR A 221 66.33 -38.39 -17.28
CA TYR A 221 67.72 -37.98 -17.26
C TYR A 221 68.44 -38.04 -18.60
N ILE A 222 67.93 -38.87 -19.54
CA ILE A 222 68.55 -39.06 -20.86
C ILE A 222 68.12 -37.93 -21.80
N LEU A 223 66.85 -37.48 -21.70
CA LEU A 223 66.32 -36.45 -22.58
C LEU A 223 66.30 -35.03 -21.96
N LYS A 224 66.79 -34.92 -20.72
CA LYS A 224 66.78 -33.63 -19.94
C LYS A 224 65.48 -32.88 -20.03
N LYS A 225 64.35 -33.59 -20.08
CA LYS A 225 63.00 -33.02 -20.15
C LYS A 225 62.02 -33.75 -19.21
N PHE A 226 61.11 -33.01 -18.67
CA PHE A 226 59.98 -33.58 -17.93
C PHE A 226 59.00 -34.15 -18.97
N ILE A 227 58.70 -35.45 -18.88
CA ILE A 227 57.70 -36.11 -19.72
C ILE A 227 56.51 -36.34 -18.85
N SER A 228 55.43 -35.59 -19.10
CA SER A 228 54.09 -35.88 -18.52
C SER A 228 53.40 -36.91 -19.40
N GLN A 229 53.20 -38.09 -18.89
CA GLN A 229 52.35 -39.08 -19.53
C GLN A 229 50.93 -38.92 -18.96
N ASN A 230 50.01 -38.58 -19.86
CA ASN A 230 48.55 -38.65 -19.70
C ASN A 230 47.98 -37.93 -18.47
N SER A 231 47.65 -36.67 -18.64
CA SER A 231 46.64 -36.00 -17.80
C SER A 231 45.25 -36.50 -18.20
N ASN A 232 44.64 -37.30 -17.36
CA ASN A 232 43.22 -37.64 -17.53
C ASN A 232 42.41 -36.52 -16.89
N LEU A 233 41.79 -35.68 -17.73
CA LEU A 233 40.76 -34.76 -17.34
C LEU A 233 39.44 -35.54 -17.19
N SER A 234 38.98 -35.70 -15.96
CA SER A 234 37.62 -36.22 -15.74
C SER A 234 36.70 -35.08 -15.40
N GLU A 235 35.67 -34.89 -16.22
CA GLU A 235 34.60 -33.94 -15.98
C GLU A 235 33.40 -34.72 -15.39
N SER A 236 33.03 -34.38 -14.15
CA SER A 236 31.84 -34.93 -13.54
C SER A 236 30.76 -33.83 -13.53
N ILE A 237 29.61 -34.13 -14.14
CA ILE A 237 28.44 -33.22 -14.17
C ILE A 237 27.41 -33.82 -13.24
N ASN A 238 27.19 -33.15 -12.10
CA ASN A 238 26.10 -33.49 -11.18
C ASN A 238 24.94 -32.52 -11.34
N LYS A 239 23.77 -33.05 -11.66
CA LYS A 239 22.50 -32.30 -11.66
C LYS A 239 21.77 -32.61 -10.36
N TYR A 240 21.41 -31.57 -9.64
CA TYR A 240 20.61 -31.69 -8.41
C TYR A 240 19.54 -30.60 -8.37
N THR A 241 18.42 -30.91 -7.72
CA THR A 241 17.31 -29.99 -7.56
C THR A 241 17.41 -29.30 -6.20
N VAL A 242 17.29 -27.98 -6.19
CA VAL A 242 17.30 -27.17 -4.98
C VAL A 242 16.03 -26.34 -4.93
N LEU A 243 15.44 -26.24 -3.74
CA LEU A 243 14.31 -25.38 -3.49
C LEU A 243 14.81 -23.96 -3.22
N GLU A 244 14.62 -23.05 -4.17
CA GLU A 244 15.05 -21.65 -4.10
C GLU A 244 13.88 -20.71 -4.28
N GLU A 245 14.03 -19.44 -3.84
CA GLU A 245 13.04 -18.40 -4.07
C GLU A 245 12.72 -18.30 -5.57
N LYS A 246 11.41 -18.23 -5.92
CA LYS A 246 10.98 -18.13 -7.32
C LYS A 246 11.60 -16.89 -7.98
N TYR A 247 11.54 -15.75 -7.30
CA TYR A 247 12.23 -14.52 -7.67
C TYR A 247 13.24 -14.16 -6.60
N ASP A 248 14.49 -14.12 -6.96
CA ASP A 248 15.56 -13.75 -6.04
C ASP A 248 15.62 -12.21 -5.85
N LEU A 249 16.47 -11.76 -4.91
CA LEU A 249 16.63 -10.34 -4.63
C LEU A 249 17.04 -9.54 -5.88
N LYS A 250 17.88 -10.12 -6.75
CA LYS A 250 18.34 -9.45 -7.97
C LYS A 250 17.23 -9.20 -8.95
N GLU A 251 16.21 -10.07 -9.00
CA GLU A 251 15.04 -9.84 -9.86
C GLU A 251 14.32 -8.55 -9.48
N PHE A 252 14.12 -8.28 -8.19
CA PHE A 252 13.46 -7.06 -7.72
C PHE A 252 14.31 -5.81 -7.89
N SER A 253 15.62 -5.88 -7.57
CA SER A 253 16.46 -4.70 -7.48
C SER A 253 17.18 -4.33 -8.78
N TYR A 254 17.52 -5.32 -9.65
CA TYR A 254 18.33 -5.08 -10.85
C TYR A 254 17.67 -5.50 -12.16
N ASN A 255 16.93 -6.62 -12.16
CA ASN A 255 16.47 -7.22 -13.42
C ASN A 255 15.13 -6.64 -13.89
N LEU A 256 14.35 -6.01 -13.01
CA LEU A 256 13.15 -5.29 -13.41
C LEU A 256 13.54 -4.00 -14.14
N LYS A 257 13.13 -3.90 -15.40
CA LYS A 257 13.31 -2.70 -16.22
C LYS A 257 12.18 -1.71 -15.97
N THR A 258 12.30 -0.52 -16.53
CA THR A 258 11.23 0.50 -16.53
C THR A 258 9.95 -0.11 -17.10
N PHE A 259 8.84 0.08 -16.40
CA PHE A 259 7.52 -0.49 -16.70
C PHE A 259 7.42 -2.02 -16.59
N GLU A 260 8.39 -2.69 -16.02
CA GLU A 260 8.27 -4.10 -15.64
C GLU A 260 7.89 -4.22 -14.16
N ALA A 261 7.10 -5.23 -13.84
CA ALA A 261 6.68 -5.53 -12.48
C ALA A 261 6.53 -7.03 -12.26
N ILE A 262 6.71 -7.46 -11.02
CA ILE A 262 6.28 -8.77 -10.53
C ILE A 262 4.90 -8.57 -9.91
N VAL A 263 3.94 -9.37 -10.33
CA VAL A 263 2.54 -9.24 -9.94
C VAL A 263 2.04 -10.52 -9.30
N LEU A 264 1.44 -10.40 -8.14
CA LEU A 264 0.69 -11.46 -7.47
C LEU A 264 -0.80 -11.16 -7.63
N LEU A 265 -1.50 -11.95 -8.42
CA LEU A 265 -2.94 -11.82 -8.64
C LEU A 265 -3.66 -12.98 -7.95
N SER A 266 -4.66 -12.65 -7.16
CA SER A 266 -5.60 -13.61 -6.59
C SER A 266 -6.89 -13.59 -7.39
N ASN A 267 -7.20 -14.71 -8.03
CA ASN A 267 -8.48 -14.91 -8.70
C ASN A 267 -9.54 -15.30 -7.66
N GLY A 268 -10.24 -14.31 -7.12
CA GLY A 268 -11.28 -14.51 -6.10
C GLY A 268 -12.50 -15.32 -6.56
N CYS A 269 -12.51 -15.85 -7.78
CA CYS A 269 -13.64 -16.55 -8.35
C CYS A 269 -13.23 -17.89 -8.99
N ASN A 270 -13.50 -18.98 -8.31
CA ASN A 270 -13.23 -20.33 -8.79
C ASN A 270 -13.98 -20.71 -10.10
N LYS A 271 -14.96 -19.92 -10.53
CA LYS A 271 -15.74 -20.23 -11.74
C LYS A 271 -15.02 -19.90 -13.06
N TYR A 272 -14.11 -18.92 -13.04
CA TYR A 272 -13.40 -18.50 -14.27
C TYR A 272 -11.98 -19.07 -14.38
N SER A 273 -11.42 -19.61 -13.31
CA SER A 273 -10.07 -20.22 -13.34
C SER A 273 -10.03 -21.63 -13.93
N ARG A 274 -11.17 -22.21 -14.32
CA ARG A 274 -11.21 -23.53 -14.97
C ARG A 274 -10.72 -23.55 -16.43
N SER A 275 -10.56 -22.39 -17.04
CA SER A 275 -10.02 -22.29 -18.41
C SER A 275 -8.52 -21.98 -18.46
N ILE A 276 -7.91 -21.66 -17.32
CA ILE A 276 -6.45 -21.53 -17.19
C ILE A 276 -6.06 -22.66 -16.23
N GLU A 277 -5.68 -23.77 -16.82
CA GLU A 277 -5.30 -24.97 -16.09
C GLU A 277 -4.21 -24.66 -15.08
N ASN A 278 -4.51 -24.96 -13.80
CA ASN A 278 -3.60 -25.26 -12.70
C ASN A 278 -2.99 -24.14 -11.86
N GLU A 279 -3.35 -22.86 -11.93
CA GLU A 279 -2.76 -21.89 -11.00
C GLU A 279 -3.82 -21.02 -10.33
N ASN A 280 -4.14 -21.33 -9.06
CA ASN A 280 -5.06 -20.52 -8.23
C ASN A 280 -4.50 -19.13 -7.85
N ASN A 281 -3.19 -18.95 -7.95
CA ASN A 281 -2.50 -17.68 -7.77
C ASN A 281 -1.44 -17.54 -8.86
N SER A 282 -1.63 -16.59 -9.75
CA SER A 282 -0.65 -16.31 -10.79
C SER A 282 0.37 -15.30 -10.28
N VAL A 283 1.60 -15.76 -10.08
CA VAL A 283 2.73 -14.85 -9.91
C VAL A 283 3.44 -14.76 -11.25
N ILE A 284 3.34 -13.60 -11.88
CA ILE A 284 3.88 -13.36 -13.22
C ILE A 284 4.72 -12.09 -13.26
N LYS A 285 5.74 -12.10 -14.11
CA LYS A 285 6.47 -10.88 -14.49
C LYS A 285 5.78 -10.29 -15.70
N ILE A 286 5.38 -9.04 -15.61
CA ILE A 286 4.67 -8.33 -16.68
C ILE A 286 5.45 -7.10 -17.13
N LYS A 287 5.19 -6.69 -18.37
CA LYS A 287 5.62 -5.40 -18.92
C LYS A 287 4.38 -4.55 -19.18
N MET A 288 4.30 -3.41 -18.52
CA MET A 288 3.22 -2.46 -18.71
C MET A 288 3.48 -1.58 -19.94
N VAL A 289 2.40 -1.23 -20.64
CA VAL A 289 2.48 -0.29 -21.77
C VAL A 289 2.17 1.10 -21.26
N PRO A 290 3.12 2.03 -21.31
CA PRO A 290 2.90 3.41 -20.87
C PRO A 290 2.06 4.17 -21.89
N HIS A 291 0.75 4.02 -21.84
CA HIS A 291 -0.18 4.67 -22.77
C HIS A 291 -0.07 6.20 -22.76
N PHE A 292 0.35 6.78 -21.63
CA PHE A 292 0.54 8.23 -21.49
C PHE A 292 1.79 8.76 -22.19
N LEU A 293 2.70 7.88 -22.66
CA LEU A 293 3.87 8.23 -23.46
C LEU A 293 3.63 8.07 -24.98
N LYS A 294 2.44 7.66 -25.40
CA LYS A 294 2.08 7.64 -26.82
C LYS A 294 1.62 9.04 -27.17
N GLU A 295 2.47 9.78 -27.86
CA GLU A 295 2.10 10.93 -28.64
C GLU A 295 1.30 10.52 -29.87
#